data_3f9d087948be4b9459adac09cc4139d4
#
_entry.id   3f9d087948be4b9459adac09cc4139d4
#
_cell.length_a   1.000
_cell.length_b   1.000
_cell.length_c   1.000
_cell.angle_alpha   90.00
_cell.angle_beta   90.00
_cell.angle_gamma   90.00
#
_symmetry.space_group_name_H-M   'P 1'
#
loop_
_entity.id
_entity.type
_entity.pdbx_description
1 polymer ?
#
loop_
_entity_poly.entity_id
_entity_poly.type
_entity_poly.pdbx_seq_one_letter_code
_entity_poly.pdbx_strand_id
1 'polypeptide(L)'
;MGPNQGDYVVQSQTSINKIFAYVPPIDGVPQGSYSPVIRLTPAQKLQLAGAFVRYKKDKTQIEGEFSASDNDLNRYSSQDDQDNTGYAGLINARQVLTQQDSLWTLNGFIRLNAVDKNYRSPELLYQVEFNRDWNLPINQIIRDQTLSTLGVQWLNQRHGETTYQFDQLITSGDYTGQKHSILSNLRGKKWWYQGQFSNLNTSAINGESNFLRAHQSIGISSDNRWVRAKFLTENNRVKDSLDQLNGLSQKFIAYETAMGIGDSTAVFTELGWRYRDTDSLVSGTLNRVGIARDVFAKAQLINNHKTKLSGFAQYRNLSTSNTIFEGQKSLNLRLSFAQNLWENRLRISTNIEANNGKLPQQEFTYVAVEPGQGTYTWIDYNEDGIQDLDEFEMAQYQDQAAYVRLLLPNQTFIDIQRGALTQLMTWQFSSWQNSPGLKGFLAHFY
;
A
#
# COMPACT_ATOMS: atom_id res chain seq x y z
N MET A 1 -17.30 13.69 -23.96
CA MET A 1 -17.06 15.07 -24.41
C MET A 1 -17.40 16.02 -23.26
N GLY A 2 -18.28 16.87 -23.27
CA GLY A 2 -18.74 17.73 -22.20
C GLY A 2 -20.18 18.18 -22.50
N PRO A 3 -20.86 18.91 -21.61
CA PRO A 3 -22.17 19.45 -21.87
C PRO A 3 -22.17 20.26 -23.16
N ASN A 4 -23.12 19.99 -24.07
CA ASN A 4 -23.27 20.67 -25.37
C ASN A 4 -22.07 20.51 -26.33
N GLN A 5 -21.30 19.42 -26.20
CA GLN A 5 -20.16 19.12 -27.09
C GLN A 5 -20.36 17.83 -27.91
N GLY A 6 -21.54 17.22 -27.87
CA GLY A 6 -21.86 16.00 -28.59
C GLY A 6 -23.32 15.99 -29.03
N ASP A 7 -23.66 15.01 -29.85
CA ASP A 7 -24.99 14.89 -30.46
C ASP A 7 -25.87 13.83 -29.78
N TYR A 8 -25.40 13.24 -28.67
CA TYR A 8 -26.12 12.19 -27.95
C TYR A 8 -26.22 12.52 -26.46
N VAL A 9 -27.37 12.12 -25.89
CA VAL A 9 -27.65 12.11 -24.44
C VAL A 9 -27.87 10.69 -23.96
N VAL A 10 -27.66 10.42 -22.68
CA VAL A 10 -28.00 9.12 -22.08
C VAL A 10 -29.50 9.04 -21.94
N GLN A 11 -30.13 8.13 -22.68
CA GLN A 11 -31.57 7.86 -22.61
C GLN A 11 -31.90 6.92 -21.43
N SER A 12 -31.13 5.87 -21.27
CA SER A 12 -31.22 4.98 -20.11
C SER A 12 -29.85 4.44 -19.70
N GLN A 13 -29.71 4.12 -18.42
CA GLN A 13 -28.48 3.54 -17.88
C GLN A 13 -28.87 2.36 -17.01
N THR A 14 -28.33 1.19 -17.34
CA THR A 14 -28.32 0.01 -16.49
C THR A 14 -27.00 -0.13 -15.79
N SER A 15 -26.86 -1.09 -14.89
CA SER A 15 -25.58 -1.41 -14.24
C SER A 15 -24.47 -1.83 -15.22
N ILE A 16 -24.82 -2.18 -16.46
CA ILE A 16 -23.90 -2.78 -17.45
C ILE A 16 -23.76 -1.89 -18.69
N ASN A 17 -24.84 -1.25 -19.13
CA ASN A 17 -24.89 -0.51 -20.39
C ASN A 17 -25.51 0.88 -20.24
N LYS A 18 -25.08 1.80 -21.11
CA LYS A 18 -25.71 3.09 -21.36
C LYS A 18 -26.30 3.07 -22.76
N ILE A 19 -27.59 3.41 -22.87
CA ILE A 19 -28.26 3.61 -24.13
C ILE A 19 -28.28 5.11 -24.42
N PHE A 20 -27.83 5.48 -25.59
CA PHE A 20 -27.71 6.87 -26.02
C PHE A 20 -28.79 7.19 -27.04
N ALA A 21 -29.44 8.35 -26.90
CA ALA A 21 -30.32 8.92 -27.88
C ALA A 21 -29.71 10.09 -28.61
N TYR A 22 -29.87 10.16 -29.90
CA TYR A 22 -29.47 11.32 -30.70
C TYR A 22 -30.36 12.52 -30.39
N VAL A 23 -29.76 13.68 -30.22
CA VAL A 23 -30.44 14.97 -30.03
C VAL A 23 -29.90 15.93 -31.11
N PRO A 24 -30.82 16.45 -31.98
CA PRO A 24 -30.39 17.33 -33.05
C PRO A 24 -29.83 18.65 -32.50
N PRO A 25 -28.81 19.23 -33.14
CA PRO A 25 -28.30 20.53 -32.76
C PRO A 25 -29.36 21.64 -32.96
N ILE A 26 -29.34 22.64 -32.07
CA ILE A 26 -30.16 23.85 -32.17
C ILE A 26 -29.26 24.99 -32.59
N ASP A 27 -29.60 25.66 -33.68
CA ASP A 27 -28.81 26.77 -34.29
C ASP A 27 -27.32 26.41 -34.49
N GLY A 28 -27.05 25.13 -34.84
CA GLY A 28 -25.70 24.62 -35.04
C GLY A 28 -24.91 24.27 -33.76
N VAL A 29 -25.55 24.43 -32.59
CA VAL A 29 -24.90 24.07 -31.30
C VAL A 29 -25.37 22.67 -30.87
N PRO A 30 -24.43 21.71 -30.66
CA PRO A 30 -24.82 20.39 -30.16
C PRO A 30 -25.51 20.47 -28.81
N GLN A 31 -26.53 19.60 -28.59
CA GLN A 31 -27.35 19.59 -27.38
C GLN A 31 -27.04 18.41 -26.46
N GLY A 32 -26.15 17.51 -26.87
CA GLY A 32 -25.75 16.34 -26.10
C GLY A 32 -24.36 16.47 -25.49
N SER A 33 -24.00 15.45 -24.73
CA SER A 33 -22.69 15.35 -24.09
C SER A 33 -21.82 14.20 -24.63
N TYR A 34 -22.37 13.42 -25.57
CA TYR A 34 -21.74 12.22 -26.11
C TYR A 34 -21.72 12.24 -27.64
N SER A 35 -20.69 11.61 -28.23
CA SER A 35 -20.59 11.37 -29.67
C SER A 35 -20.08 9.95 -29.91
N PRO A 36 -20.45 9.26 -31.00
CA PRO A 36 -20.03 7.89 -31.31
C PRO A 36 -18.61 7.89 -31.88
N VAL A 37 -17.64 8.38 -31.12
CA VAL A 37 -16.24 8.48 -31.51
C VAL A 37 -15.36 7.70 -30.53
N ILE A 38 -14.40 6.96 -31.05
CA ILE A 38 -13.34 6.37 -30.25
C ILE A 38 -12.23 7.42 -30.12
N ARG A 39 -12.03 7.93 -28.90
CA ARG A 39 -10.94 8.87 -28.63
C ARG A 39 -9.64 8.11 -28.58
N LEU A 40 -8.79 8.31 -29.59
CA LEU A 40 -7.45 7.77 -29.59
C LEU A 40 -6.57 8.56 -28.62
N THR A 41 -5.74 7.85 -27.85
CA THR A 41 -4.71 8.49 -27.02
C THR A 41 -3.64 9.07 -27.96
N PRO A 42 -3.42 10.39 -27.97
CA PRO A 42 -2.40 10.98 -28.81
C PRO A 42 -0.99 10.60 -28.35
N ALA A 43 -0.01 10.83 -29.19
CA ALA A 43 1.38 10.70 -28.80
C ALA A 43 1.73 11.76 -27.74
N GLN A 44 2.28 11.31 -26.62
CA GLN A 44 2.69 12.16 -25.50
C GLN A 44 4.20 12.32 -25.47
N LYS A 45 4.66 13.40 -24.85
CA LYS A 45 6.09 13.68 -24.69
C LYS A 45 6.33 14.16 -23.26
N LEU A 46 7.25 13.53 -22.55
CA LEU A 46 7.77 14.02 -21.27
C LEU A 46 9.27 14.28 -21.43
N GLN A 47 9.70 15.51 -21.20
CA GLN A 47 11.10 15.90 -21.12
C GLN A 47 11.42 16.42 -19.73
N LEU A 48 12.61 16.11 -19.26
CA LEU A 48 13.12 16.56 -17.97
C LEU A 48 14.52 17.13 -18.14
N ALA A 49 14.75 18.27 -17.49
CA ALA A 49 16.07 18.86 -17.37
C ALA A 49 16.29 19.23 -15.89
N GLY A 50 17.49 18.97 -15.38
CA GLY A 50 17.81 19.26 -13.99
C GLY A 50 19.23 19.74 -13.80
N ALA A 51 19.44 20.48 -12.72
CA ALA A 51 20.75 20.92 -12.26
C ALA A 51 20.88 20.60 -10.77
N PHE A 52 22.07 20.19 -10.38
CA PHE A 52 22.38 19.81 -9.02
C PHE A 52 23.65 20.53 -8.58
N VAL A 53 23.65 21.05 -7.35
CA VAL A 53 24.80 21.69 -6.72
C VAL A 53 25.01 21.11 -5.31
N ARG A 54 26.26 20.80 -4.98
CA ARG A 54 26.63 20.37 -3.64
C ARG A 54 27.80 21.20 -3.16
N TYR A 55 27.64 21.78 -1.98
CA TYR A 55 28.70 22.45 -1.25
C TYR A 55 28.94 21.71 0.07
N LYS A 56 30.20 21.35 0.32
CA LYS A 56 30.60 20.72 1.57
C LYS A 56 31.92 21.35 2.05
N LYS A 57 31.89 21.96 3.21
CA LYS A 57 33.07 22.53 3.87
C LYS A 57 32.92 22.37 5.37
N ASP A 58 33.94 21.79 6.00
CA ASP A 58 34.03 21.59 7.44
C ASP A 58 32.77 20.97 8.06
N LYS A 59 32.00 21.81 8.75
CA LYS A 59 30.78 21.44 9.49
C LYS A 59 29.49 21.70 8.71
N THR A 60 29.60 22.23 7.51
CA THR A 60 28.45 22.69 6.68
C THR A 60 28.32 21.84 5.42
N GLN A 61 27.12 21.41 5.14
CA GLN A 61 26.77 20.73 3.89
C GLN A 61 25.48 21.36 3.36
N ILE A 62 25.50 21.80 2.09
CA ILE A 62 24.36 22.36 1.39
C ILE A 62 24.22 21.63 0.06
N GLU A 63 23.04 21.16 -0.23
CA GLU A 63 22.66 20.53 -1.50
C GLU A 63 21.48 21.27 -2.08
N GLY A 64 21.53 21.58 -3.36
CA GLY A 64 20.46 22.19 -4.12
C GLY A 64 20.21 21.38 -5.38
N GLU A 65 18.93 21.20 -5.69
CA GLU A 65 18.47 20.55 -6.90
C GLU A 65 17.36 21.39 -7.50
N PHE A 66 17.41 21.60 -8.81
CA PHE A 66 16.35 22.23 -9.58
C PHE A 66 16.04 21.34 -10.77
N SER A 67 14.76 21.13 -11.04
CA SER A 67 14.29 20.35 -12.17
C SER A 67 13.15 21.07 -12.87
N ALA A 68 13.14 20.99 -14.20
CA ALA A 68 12.06 21.44 -15.05
C ALA A 68 11.53 20.26 -15.87
N SER A 69 10.22 20.16 -16.00
CA SER A 69 9.55 19.19 -16.87
C SER A 69 8.78 19.90 -17.96
N ASP A 70 8.71 19.28 -19.12
CA ASP A 70 7.83 19.63 -20.25
C ASP A 70 7.02 18.38 -20.60
N ASN A 71 5.72 18.38 -20.23
CA ASN A 71 4.81 17.25 -20.34
C ASN A 71 3.67 17.59 -21.31
N ASP A 72 3.91 17.35 -22.58
CA ASP A 72 2.95 17.54 -23.66
C ASP A 72 2.09 16.27 -23.81
N LEU A 73 0.81 16.39 -23.49
CA LEU A 73 -0.15 15.29 -23.53
C LEU A 73 -0.71 15.02 -24.95
N ASN A 74 -0.48 15.93 -25.89
CA ASN A 74 -0.94 15.78 -27.26
C ASN A 74 -0.06 16.53 -28.27
N ARG A 75 1.01 15.90 -28.72
CA ARG A 75 1.98 16.47 -29.68
C ARG A 75 1.41 16.95 -31.01
N TYR A 76 0.14 16.66 -31.29
CA TYR A 76 -0.52 17.05 -32.55
C TYR A 76 -1.45 18.24 -32.38
N SER A 77 -1.58 18.79 -31.18
CA SER A 77 -2.43 19.95 -30.89
C SER A 77 -1.72 20.89 -29.94
N SER A 78 -1.77 22.17 -30.20
CA SER A 78 -1.25 23.23 -29.32
C SER A 78 -2.33 23.87 -28.44
N GLN A 79 -3.52 23.26 -28.35
CA GLN A 79 -4.66 23.87 -27.61
C GLN A 79 -4.48 23.95 -26.10
N ASP A 80 -3.69 23.04 -25.51
CA ASP A 80 -3.44 22.94 -24.05
C ASP A 80 -1.94 22.97 -23.70
N ASP A 81 -1.10 23.57 -24.54
CA ASP A 81 0.35 23.67 -24.31
C ASP A 81 0.74 24.63 -23.17
N GLN A 82 -0.21 25.39 -22.62
CA GLN A 82 0.07 26.45 -21.63
C GLN A 82 0.50 25.91 -20.26
N ASP A 83 0.17 24.67 -19.95
CA ASP A 83 0.49 23.99 -18.68
C ASP A 83 1.47 22.83 -18.83
N ASN A 84 2.10 22.67 -19.98
CA ASN A 84 3.09 21.61 -20.23
C ASN A 84 4.34 21.77 -19.36
N THR A 85 4.75 22.99 -19.03
CA THR A 85 5.99 23.27 -18.30
C THR A 85 5.72 23.39 -16.80
N GLY A 86 6.48 22.65 -16.00
CA GLY A 86 6.45 22.70 -14.54
C GLY A 86 7.86 22.66 -13.94
N TYR A 87 7.99 23.10 -12.71
CA TYR A 87 9.26 23.22 -12.00
C TYR A 87 9.23 22.52 -10.64
N ALA A 88 10.38 22.00 -10.23
CA ALA A 88 10.57 21.50 -8.86
C ALA A 88 11.95 21.92 -8.36
N GLY A 89 12.03 22.19 -7.06
CA GLY A 89 13.27 22.57 -6.40
C GLY A 89 13.40 21.95 -5.01
N LEU A 90 14.61 21.51 -4.69
CA LEU A 90 14.98 21.00 -3.39
C LEU A 90 16.21 21.74 -2.88
N ILE A 91 16.16 22.20 -1.63
CA ILE A 91 17.31 22.69 -0.88
C ILE A 91 17.41 21.88 0.40
N ASN A 92 18.57 21.34 0.68
CA ASN A 92 18.90 20.61 1.91
C ASN A 92 20.19 21.20 2.50
N ALA A 93 20.08 21.75 3.69
CA ALA A 93 21.23 22.32 4.42
C ALA A 93 21.39 21.61 5.75
N ARG A 94 22.59 21.20 6.08
CA ARG A 94 22.96 20.55 7.34
C ARG A 94 24.18 21.22 7.93
N GLN A 95 24.13 21.48 9.23
CA GLN A 95 25.19 22.11 10.01
C GLN A 95 25.47 21.31 11.26
N VAL A 96 26.73 21.00 11.52
CA VAL A 96 27.16 20.52 12.84
C VAL A 96 27.20 21.70 13.80
N LEU A 97 26.25 21.74 14.74
CA LEU A 97 26.08 22.82 15.71
C LEU A 97 27.10 22.71 16.84
N THR A 98 27.26 21.51 17.38
CA THR A 98 28.27 21.22 18.40
C THR A 98 28.76 19.80 18.28
N GLN A 99 30.01 19.58 18.67
CA GLN A 99 30.63 18.28 18.72
C GLN A 99 31.51 18.23 19.95
N GLN A 100 31.27 17.27 20.83
CA GLN A 100 32.04 17.06 22.04
C GLN A 100 32.71 15.70 22.05
N ASP A 101 34.01 15.66 22.29
CA ASP A 101 34.86 14.47 22.52
C ASP A 101 34.68 13.34 21.49
N SER A 102 34.43 13.64 20.23
CA SER A 102 34.21 12.68 19.15
C SER A 102 33.02 11.71 19.38
N LEU A 103 32.35 11.77 20.53
CA LEU A 103 31.26 10.86 20.90
C LEU A 103 29.91 11.44 20.63
N TRP A 104 29.72 12.76 20.83
CA TRP A 104 28.44 13.45 20.70
C TRP A 104 28.51 14.48 19.59
N THR A 105 27.50 14.47 18.77
CA THR A 105 27.33 15.47 17.71
C THR A 105 25.87 15.92 17.68
N LEU A 106 25.67 17.22 17.69
CA LEU A 106 24.36 17.85 17.46
C LEU A 106 24.40 18.49 16.07
N ASN A 107 23.52 18.04 15.20
CA ASN A 107 23.32 18.57 13.85
C ASN A 107 21.99 19.30 13.77
N GLY A 108 22.00 20.50 13.17
CA GLY A 108 20.80 21.14 12.69
C GLY A 108 20.64 20.92 11.20
N PHE A 109 19.41 20.80 10.70
CA PHE A 109 19.14 20.69 9.28
C PHE A 109 17.85 21.41 8.89
N ILE A 110 17.85 21.89 7.65
CA ILE A 110 16.69 22.51 7.01
C ILE A 110 16.55 21.85 5.64
N ARG A 111 15.32 21.51 5.27
CA ARG A 111 14.98 21.03 3.92
C ARG A 111 13.77 21.82 3.42
N LEU A 112 13.87 22.28 2.20
CA LEU A 112 12.78 22.94 1.49
C LEU A 112 12.57 22.21 0.16
N ASN A 113 11.38 21.74 -0.08
CA ASN A 113 10.96 21.12 -1.34
C ASN A 113 9.75 21.88 -1.86
N ALA A 114 9.85 22.46 -3.04
CA ALA A 114 8.79 23.16 -3.73
C ALA A 114 8.52 22.49 -5.07
N VAL A 115 7.27 22.22 -5.38
CA VAL A 115 6.84 21.53 -6.60
C VAL A 115 5.65 22.28 -7.19
N ASP A 116 5.79 22.71 -8.43
CA ASP A 116 4.73 23.31 -9.23
C ASP A 116 3.68 22.28 -9.63
N LYS A 117 2.42 22.70 -9.75
CA LYS A 117 1.29 21.83 -10.14
C LYS A 117 1.45 21.15 -11.50
N ASN A 118 2.19 21.79 -12.40
CA ASN A 118 2.43 21.29 -13.76
C ASN A 118 3.67 20.38 -13.85
N TYR A 119 4.48 20.33 -12.78
CA TYR A 119 5.67 19.48 -12.77
C TYR A 119 5.29 18.00 -12.84
N ARG A 120 5.92 17.26 -13.73
CA ARG A 120 5.74 15.81 -13.90
C ARG A 120 7.08 15.11 -13.81
N SER A 121 7.10 14.04 -13.03
CA SER A 121 8.25 13.14 -12.89
C SER A 121 7.86 11.74 -13.34
N PRO A 122 8.75 10.98 -13.99
CA PRO A 122 8.50 9.57 -14.30
C PRO A 122 8.46 8.69 -13.04
N GLU A 123 9.04 9.15 -11.94
CA GLU A 123 9.05 8.47 -10.66
C GLU A 123 8.21 9.22 -9.62
N LEU A 124 7.82 8.51 -8.58
CA LEU A 124 7.11 9.13 -7.45
C LEU A 124 8.03 10.11 -6.72
N LEU A 125 7.58 11.35 -6.57
CA LEU A 125 8.33 12.39 -5.83
C LEU A 125 8.39 12.11 -4.32
N TYR A 126 7.39 11.43 -3.79
CA TYR A 126 7.23 11.12 -2.38
C TYR A 126 6.98 9.64 -2.16
N GLN A 127 7.09 9.20 -0.92
CA GLN A 127 6.77 7.83 -0.52
C GLN A 127 5.29 7.51 -0.82
N VAL A 128 4.99 6.23 -1.05
CA VAL A 128 3.62 5.75 -1.37
C VAL A 128 2.58 6.20 -0.32
N GLU A 129 2.95 6.19 0.96
CA GLU A 129 2.08 6.58 2.06
C GLU A 129 1.99 8.10 2.30
N PHE A 130 2.59 8.93 1.43
CA PHE A 130 2.65 10.39 1.63
C PHE A 130 1.26 11.01 1.82
N ASN A 131 0.29 10.65 0.99
CA ASN A 131 -1.07 11.18 1.11
C ASN A 131 -1.72 10.81 2.44
N ARG A 132 -1.53 9.58 2.90
CA ARG A 132 -2.00 9.13 4.20
C ARG A 132 -1.28 9.83 5.34
N ASP A 133 0.04 10.01 5.22
CA ASP A 133 0.88 10.62 6.24
C ASP A 133 0.59 12.10 6.47
N TRP A 134 -0.06 12.72 5.51
CA TRP A 134 -0.47 14.12 5.53
C TRP A 134 -1.99 14.30 5.54
N ASN A 135 -2.79 13.23 5.65
CA ASN A 135 -4.26 13.27 5.53
C ASN A 135 -4.75 14.06 4.31
N LEU A 136 -4.06 13.92 3.18
CA LEU A 136 -4.45 14.58 1.94
C LEU A 136 -5.70 13.89 1.35
N PRO A 137 -6.66 14.63 0.79
CA PRO A 137 -7.83 14.06 0.13
C PRO A 137 -7.45 13.12 -1.02
N ILE A 138 -8.18 12.01 -1.17
CA ILE A 138 -7.90 10.99 -2.21
C ILE A 138 -8.03 11.56 -3.62
N ASN A 139 -8.96 12.52 -3.82
CA ASN A 139 -9.22 13.17 -5.11
C ASN A 139 -8.61 14.57 -5.15
N GLN A 140 -7.43 14.74 -4.59
CA GLN A 140 -6.79 16.05 -4.60
C GLN A 140 -6.45 16.49 -6.02
N ILE A 141 -6.93 17.67 -6.40
CA ILE A 141 -6.46 18.36 -7.61
C ILE A 141 -4.96 18.62 -7.42
N ILE A 142 -4.15 18.31 -8.43
CA ILE A 142 -2.71 18.61 -8.41
C ILE A 142 -2.53 20.12 -8.28
N ARG A 143 -1.79 20.55 -7.26
CA ARG A 143 -1.57 21.95 -6.89
C ARG A 143 -0.11 22.20 -6.61
N ASP A 144 0.27 23.47 -6.64
CA ASP A 144 1.59 23.89 -6.12
C ASP A 144 1.70 23.47 -4.66
N GLN A 145 2.82 22.90 -4.31
CA GLN A 145 3.06 22.44 -2.95
C GLN A 145 4.47 22.79 -2.47
N THR A 146 4.55 23.12 -1.20
CA THR A 146 5.82 23.40 -0.51
C THR A 146 5.88 22.59 0.77
N LEU A 147 6.90 21.75 0.89
CA LEU A 147 7.22 21.01 2.10
C LEU A 147 8.50 21.57 2.71
N SER A 148 8.36 22.16 3.88
CA SER A 148 9.47 22.72 4.67
C SER A 148 9.72 21.83 5.88
N THR A 149 10.98 21.47 6.13
CA THR A 149 11.42 20.69 7.30
C THR A 149 12.52 21.45 8.03
N LEU A 150 12.37 21.58 9.34
CA LEU A 150 13.40 22.07 10.26
C LEU A 150 13.64 20.99 11.30
N GLY A 151 14.90 20.62 11.58
CA GLY A 151 15.16 19.58 12.55
C GLY A 151 16.51 19.66 13.21
N VAL A 152 16.61 18.88 14.28
CA VAL A 152 17.84 18.65 15.02
C VAL A 152 18.04 17.16 15.21
N GLN A 153 19.27 16.72 15.02
CA GLN A 153 19.69 15.33 15.21
C GLN A 153 20.77 15.28 16.27
N TRP A 154 20.50 14.54 17.29
CA TRP A 154 21.45 14.20 18.33
C TRP A 154 22.02 12.81 18.08
N LEU A 155 23.29 12.76 17.74
CA LEU A 155 24.01 11.54 17.39
C LEU A 155 25.04 11.21 18.48
N ASN A 156 25.02 9.97 18.96
CA ASN A 156 26.08 9.40 19.77
C ASN A 156 26.62 8.16 19.08
N GLN A 157 27.93 8.11 18.83
CA GLN A 157 28.55 7.00 18.09
C GLN A 157 28.41 5.64 18.78
N ARG A 158 28.26 5.60 20.11
CA ARG A 158 28.10 4.34 20.87
C ARG A 158 26.64 3.98 21.09
N HIS A 159 25.78 4.99 21.31
CA HIS A 159 24.41 4.79 21.77
C HIS A 159 23.35 5.01 20.69
N GLY A 160 23.72 5.53 19.52
CA GLY A 160 22.81 5.76 18.42
C GLY A 160 22.35 7.20 18.30
N GLU A 161 21.12 7.42 17.82
CA GLU A 161 20.66 8.75 17.46
C GLU A 161 19.21 9.02 17.86
N THR A 162 18.92 10.29 18.04
CA THR A 162 17.54 10.82 18.17
C THR A 162 17.42 12.06 17.28
N THR A 163 16.39 12.08 16.46
CA THR A 163 16.07 13.21 15.56
C THR A 163 14.71 13.76 15.94
N TYR A 164 14.64 15.05 16.16
CA TYR A 164 13.38 15.79 16.18
C TYR A 164 13.29 16.62 14.91
N GLN A 165 12.10 16.62 14.29
CA GLN A 165 11.81 17.46 13.14
C GLN A 165 10.40 18.05 13.20
N PHE A 166 10.30 19.26 12.71
CA PHE A 166 9.07 19.96 12.41
C PHE A 166 8.93 20.06 10.89
N ASP A 167 7.83 19.55 10.36
CA ASP A 167 7.50 19.61 8.95
C ASP A 167 6.26 20.47 8.74
N GLN A 168 6.27 21.28 7.70
CA GLN A 168 5.11 22.06 7.26
C GLN A 168 4.88 21.80 5.78
N LEU A 169 3.68 21.32 5.43
CA LEU A 169 3.22 21.15 4.06
C LEU A 169 2.13 22.18 3.77
N ILE A 170 2.33 22.95 2.72
CA ILE A 170 1.36 23.94 2.22
C ILE A 170 1.06 23.61 0.78
N THR A 171 -0.23 23.56 0.41
CA THR A 171 -0.65 23.53 -1.00
C THR A 171 -1.38 24.82 -1.34
N SER A 172 -1.28 25.28 -2.59
CA SER A 172 -1.88 26.54 -3.02
C SER A 172 -3.39 26.56 -2.78
N GLY A 173 -3.82 27.38 -1.81
CA GLY A 173 -5.19 27.79 -1.56
C GLY A 173 -6.01 26.96 -0.57
N ASP A 174 -5.67 25.71 -0.25
CA ASP A 174 -6.67 24.85 0.40
C ASP A 174 -6.17 23.95 1.53
N TYR A 175 -4.86 23.78 1.72
CA TYR A 175 -4.37 22.86 2.73
C TYR A 175 -3.08 23.36 3.38
N THR A 176 -3.06 23.28 4.70
CA THR A 176 -1.86 23.48 5.53
C THR A 176 -1.77 22.36 6.55
N GLY A 177 -0.65 21.64 6.55
CA GLY A 177 -0.34 20.60 7.53
C GLY A 177 0.92 20.95 8.31
N GLN A 178 0.91 20.73 9.63
CA GLN A 178 2.05 20.89 10.53
C GLN A 178 2.27 19.59 11.28
N LYS A 179 3.48 19.05 11.19
CA LYS A 179 3.83 17.76 11.78
C LYS A 179 5.08 17.86 12.62
N HIS A 180 4.97 17.43 13.87
CA HIS A 180 6.09 17.22 14.77
C HIS A 180 6.43 15.73 14.79
N SER A 181 7.71 15.40 14.64
CA SER A 181 8.17 14.01 14.63
C SER A 181 9.41 13.83 15.48
N ILE A 182 9.47 12.70 16.19
CA ILE A 182 10.64 12.24 16.93
C ILE A 182 10.97 10.83 16.45
N LEU A 183 12.19 10.63 15.99
CA LEU A 183 12.75 9.35 15.59
C LEU A 183 13.93 9.04 16.49
N SER A 184 13.94 7.88 17.12
CA SER A 184 15.02 7.45 18.02
C SER A 184 15.44 6.04 17.71
N ASN A 185 16.74 5.80 17.62
CA ASN A 185 17.34 4.48 17.50
C ASN A 185 18.54 4.43 18.45
N LEU A 186 18.30 3.87 19.63
CA LEU A 186 19.26 3.87 20.70
C LEU A 186 19.64 2.43 21.08
N ARG A 187 20.90 2.25 21.50
CA ARG A 187 21.41 0.96 21.93
C ARG A 187 22.40 1.10 23.08
N GLY A 188 22.33 0.17 24.01
CA GLY A 188 23.34 -0.03 25.03
C GLY A 188 23.98 -1.41 24.89
N LYS A 189 24.76 -1.83 25.87
CA LYS A 189 25.40 -3.16 25.86
C LYS A 189 24.39 -4.31 25.90
N LYS A 190 23.28 -4.13 26.60
CA LYS A 190 22.25 -5.17 26.83
C LYS A 190 20.83 -4.71 26.51
N TRP A 191 20.64 -3.54 25.93
CA TRP A 191 19.32 -3.02 25.61
C TRP A 191 19.35 -2.27 24.29
N TRP A 192 18.20 -2.22 23.63
CA TRP A 192 17.93 -1.37 22.47
C TRP A 192 16.56 -0.72 22.59
N TYR A 193 16.45 0.43 21.98
CA TYR A 193 15.21 1.17 21.87
C TYR A 193 15.07 1.75 20.46
N GLN A 194 13.90 1.53 19.85
CA GLN A 194 13.51 2.14 18.60
C GLN A 194 12.17 2.83 18.81
N GLY A 195 12.12 4.13 18.55
CA GLY A 195 10.94 4.96 18.77
C GLY A 195 10.67 5.83 17.57
N GLN A 196 9.41 5.86 17.18
CA GLN A 196 8.87 6.82 16.24
C GLN A 196 7.62 7.41 16.87
N PHE A 197 7.57 8.73 16.92
CA PHE A 197 6.40 9.48 17.35
C PHE A 197 6.14 10.57 16.32
N SER A 198 4.88 10.80 15.97
CA SER A 198 4.49 11.96 15.16
C SER A 198 3.10 12.45 15.53
N ASN A 199 2.93 13.76 15.48
CA ASN A 199 1.64 14.44 15.61
C ASN A 199 1.48 15.44 14.47
N LEU A 200 0.49 15.20 13.63
CA LEU A 200 0.12 16.04 12.50
C LEU A 200 -1.18 16.79 12.84
N ASN A 201 -1.19 18.08 12.60
CA ASN A 201 -2.39 18.91 12.57
C ASN A 201 -2.56 19.49 11.18
N THR A 202 -3.76 19.39 10.63
CA THR A 202 -4.07 19.93 9.29
C THR A 202 -5.28 20.82 9.32
N SER A 203 -5.26 21.83 8.47
CA SER A 203 -6.41 22.67 8.16
C SER A 203 -6.58 22.73 6.65
N ALA A 204 -7.80 22.47 6.18
CA ALA A 204 -8.16 22.48 4.77
C ALA A 204 -9.54 23.11 4.60
N ILE A 205 -9.92 23.50 3.37
CA ILE A 205 -11.26 24.05 3.08
C ILE A 205 -12.38 23.10 3.55
N ASN A 206 -12.17 21.79 3.45
CA ASN A 206 -13.17 20.80 3.76
C ASN A 206 -13.11 20.28 5.20
N GLY A 207 -12.31 20.89 6.08
CA GLY A 207 -12.22 20.52 7.48
C GLY A 207 -10.81 20.47 8.04
N GLU A 208 -10.70 19.88 9.22
CA GLU A 208 -9.46 19.80 9.99
C GLU A 208 -9.15 18.37 10.38
N SER A 209 -7.88 18.07 10.62
CA SER A 209 -7.52 16.77 11.18
C SER A 209 -6.40 16.84 12.20
N ASN A 210 -6.43 15.89 13.13
CA ASN A 210 -5.32 15.59 14.02
C ASN A 210 -4.95 14.11 13.90
N PHE A 211 -3.69 13.85 13.58
CA PHE A 211 -3.20 12.48 13.42
C PHE A 211 -1.98 12.23 14.30
N LEU A 212 -2.18 11.50 15.38
CA LEU A 212 -1.14 11.07 16.30
C LEU A 212 -0.74 9.63 16.02
N ARG A 213 0.57 9.39 15.90
CA ARG A 213 1.16 8.06 15.80
C ARG A 213 2.29 7.88 16.81
N ALA A 214 2.37 6.70 17.40
CA ALA A 214 3.53 6.29 18.17
C ALA A 214 3.81 4.80 17.93
N HIS A 215 5.04 4.51 17.53
CA HIS A 215 5.60 3.16 17.43
C HIS A 215 6.84 3.11 18.31
N GLN A 216 6.75 2.36 19.38
CA GLN A 216 7.83 2.23 20.37
C GLN A 216 8.21 0.77 20.51
N SER A 217 9.48 0.47 20.52
CA SER A 217 10.03 -0.87 20.73
C SER A 217 11.23 -0.78 21.66
N ILE A 218 11.17 -1.51 22.74
CA ILE A 218 12.29 -1.66 23.68
C ILE A 218 12.61 -3.14 23.83
N GLY A 219 13.87 -3.47 23.90
CA GLY A 219 14.32 -4.82 24.12
C GLY A 219 15.54 -4.87 25.03
N ILE A 220 15.67 -6.00 25.70
CA ILE A 220 16.79 -6.34 26.56
C ILE A 220 17.35 -7.67 26.08
N SER A 221 18.67 -7.78 25.99
CA SER A 221 19.37 -9.00 25.62
C SER A 221 20.44 -9.35 26.64
N SER A 222 20.58 -10.63 26.92
CA SER A 222 21.66 -11.19 27.69
C SER A 222 22.13 -12.47 27.02
N ASP A 223 23.39 -12.49 26.64
CA ASP A 223 24.00 -13.57 25.86
C ASP A 223 23.17 -13.86 24.58
N ASN A 224 22.56 -15.03 24.51
CA ASN A 224 21.78 -15.50 23.38
C ASN A 224 20.25 -15.38 23.60
N ARG A 225 19.81 -14.70 24.65
CA ARG A 225 18.38 -14.55 25.01
C ARG A 225 17.99 -13.10 24.97
N TRP A 226 16.76 -12.83 24.58
CA TRP A 226 16.22 -11.49 24.55
C TRP A 226 14.71 -11.44 24.84
N VAL A 227 14.29 -10.29 25.33
CA VAL A 227 12.86 -9.96 25.51
C VAL A 227 12.62 -8.60 24.87
N ARG A 228 11.50 -8.47 24.20
CA ARG A 228 11.07 -7.24 23.53
C ARG A 228 9.63 -6.88 23.90
N ALA A 229 9.38 -5.61 24.13
CA ALA A 229 8.05 -5.03 24.22
C ALA A 229 7.87 -3.97 23.13
N LYS A 230 6.69 -3.95 22.51
CA LYS A 230 6.29 -2.90 21.56
C LYS A 230 4.98 -2.28 21.98
N PHE A 231 4.87 -0.98 21.74
CA PHE A 231 3.66 -0.20 21.84
C PHE A 231 3.42 0.50 20.52
N LEU A 232 2.22 0.34 19.95
CA LEU A 232 1.81 0.95 18.70
C LEU A 232 0.46 1.63 18.92
N THR A 233 0.34 2.86 18.48
CA THR A 233 -0.94 3.56 18.45
C THR A 233 -1.02 4.48 17.24
N GLU A 234 -2.19 4.54 16.68
CA GLU A 234 -2.60 5.56 15.72
C GLU A 234 -3.95 6.11 16.17
N ASN A 235 -4.10 7.42 16.12
CA ASN A 235 -5.35 8.11 16.40
C ASN A 235 -5.50 9.21 15.36
N ASN A 236 -6.27 8.93 14.34
CA ASN A 236 -6.60 9.86 13.26
C ASN A 236 -8.02 10.36 13.45
N ARG A 237 -8.18 11.65 13.67
CA ARG A 237 -9.46 12.33 13.76
C ARG A 237 -9.55 13.32 12.62
N VAL A 238 -10.43 13.05 11.69
CA VAL A 238 -10.68 13.90 10.51
C VAL A 238 -12.09 14.45 10.64
N LYS A 239 -12.21 15.76 10.70
CA LYS A 239 -13.48 16.48 10.81
C LYS A 239 -13.81 17.14 9.48
N ASP A 240 -15.08 17.19 9.17
CA ASP A 240 -15.60 17.94 8.02
C ASP A 240 -15.80 19.44 8.35
N SER A 241 -16.33 20.19 7.41
CA SER A 241 -16.63 21.61 7.56
C SER A 241 -17.69 21.92 8.63
N LEU A 242 -18.43 20.92 9.09
CA LEU A 242 -19.44 21.02 10.15
C LEU A 242 -18.88 20.59 11.52
N ASP A 243 -17.57 20.41 11.64
CA ASP A 243 -16.86 19.93 12.84
C ASP A 243 -17.27 18.50 13.27
N GLN A 244 -17.82 17.70 12.34
CA GLN A 244 -18.20 16.31 12.58
C GLN A 244 -17.12 15.36 12.09
N LEU A 245 -16.88 14.27 12.85
CA LEU A 245 -15.93 13.24 12.43
C LEU A 245 -16.43 12.55 11.15
N ASN A 246 -15.55 12.39 10.18
CA ASN A 246 -15.84 11.69 8.93
C ASN A 246 -15.32 10.24 8.94
N GLY A 247 -15.66 9.46 7.91
CA GLY A 247 -15.36 8.03 7.79
C GLY A 247 -13.86 7.68 7.72
N LEU A 248 -12.97 8.66 7.56
CA LEU A 248 -11.51 8.46 7.61
C LEU A 248 -10.98 8.43 9.04
N SER A 249 -11.81 8.77 10.04
CA SER A 249 -11.44 8.79 11.44
C SER A 249 -11.33 7.38 11.99
N GLN A 250 -10.18 7.06 12.58
CA GLN A 250 -9.90 5.76 13.18
C GLN A 250 -8.90 5.87 14.31
N LYS A 251 -8.94 4.91 15.22
CA LYS A 251 -7.97 4.80 16.29
C LYS A 251 -7.65 3.34 16.57
N PHE A 252 -6.40 3.04 16.87
CA PHE A 252 -6.05 1.77 17.49
C PHE A 252 -4.94 1.94 18.51
N ILE A 253 -4.92 0.99 19.44
CA ILE A 253 -3.83 0.78 20.39
C ILE A 253 -3.44 -0.69 20.33
N ALA A 254 -2.14 -0.97 20.25
CA ALA A 254 -1.63 -2.32 20.25
C ALA A 254 -0.40 -2.46 21.15
N TYR A 255 -0.34 -3.59 21.84
CA TYR A 255 0.80 -4.02 22.64
C TYR A 255 1.31 -5.34 22.09
N GLU A 256 2.61 -5.49 21.98
CA GLU A 256 3.25 -6.74 21.60
C GLU A 256 4.40 -7.01 22.57
N THR A 257 4.45 -8.22 23.09
CA THR A 257 5.59 -8.73 23.85
C THR A 257 6.11 -9.97 23.17
N ALA A 258 7.42 -10.12 23.11
CA ALA A 258 8.06 -11.30 22.57
C ALA A 258 9.33 -11.63 23.33
N MET A 259 9.63 -12.91 23.39
CA MET A 259 10.89 -13.43 23.93
C MET A 259 11.51 -14.40 22.94
N GLY A 260 12.81 -14.45 22.92
CA GLY A 260 13.51 -15.31 21.98
C GLY A 260 14.90 -15.73 22.46
N ILE A 261 15.40 -16.74 21.76
CA ILE A 261 16.74 -17.28 21.90
C ILE A 261 17.36 -17.27 20.51
N GLY A 262 18.62 -16.87 20.41
CA GLY A 262 19.34 -16.81 19.15
C GLY A 262 19.29 -15.45 18.48
N ASP A 263 19.85 -15.39 17.29
CA ASP A 263 19.93 -14.19 16.45
C ASP A 263 19.14 -14.43 15.15
N SER A 264 18.33 -13.47 14.76
CA SER A 264 17.51 -13.51 13.53
C SER A 264 18.32 -13.67 12.24
N THR A 265 19.61 -13.37 12.26
CA THR A 265 20.53 -13.59 11.13
C THR A 265 21.09 -15.02 11.06
N ALA A 266 20.97 -15.78 12.14
CA ALA A 266 21.48 -17.15 12.25
C ALA A 266 20.34 -18.12 12.62
N VAL A 267 20.43 -18.77 13.76
CA VAL A 267 19.40 -19.67 14.31
C VAL A 267 18.71 -18.97 15.46
N PHE A 268 17.39 -18.92 15.43
CA PHE A 268 16.61 -18.29 16.50
C PHE A 268 15.23 -18.95 16.65
N THR A 269 14.66 -18.72 17.82
CA THR A 269 13.25 -19.01 18.11
C THR A 269 12.68 -17.84 18.88
N GLU A 270 11.50 -17.40 18.48
CA GLU A 270 10.75 -16.29 19.07
C GLU A 270 9.33 -16.74 19.38
N LEU A 271 8.86 -16.44 20.57
CA LEU A 271 7.45 -16.56 20.99
C LEU A 271 6.95 -15.18 21.36
N GLY A 272 5.76 -14.84 20.91
CA GLY A 272 5.20 -13.53 21.19
C GLY A 272 3.68 -13.55 21.34
N TRP A 273 3.22 -12.51 21.99
CA TRP A 273 1.82 -12.20 22.19
C TRP A 273 1.56 -10.77 21.75
N ARG A 274 0.40 -10.55 21.09
CA ARG A 274 -0.07 -9.23 20.67
C ARG A 274 -1.52 -9.02 21.05
N TYR A 275 -1.80 -7.83 21.53
CA TYR A 275 -3.14 -7.32 21.78
C TYR A 275 -3.35 -6.07 20.93
N ARG A 276 -4.51 -5.97 20.27
CA ARG A 276 -4.90 -4.77 19.52
C ARG A 276 -6.36 -4.45 19.76
N ASP A 277 -6.63 -3.22 20.14
CA ASP A 277 -7.94 -2.62 20.29
C ASP A 277 -8.14 -1.61 19.18
N THR A 278 -9.25 -1.67 18.44
CA THR A 278 -9.51 -0.83 17.26
C THR A 278 -10.86 -0.15 17.40
N ASP A 279 -10.85 1.18 17.24
CA ASP A 279 -12.04 2.03 17.21
C ASP A 279 -12.23 2.54 15.76
N SER A 280 -13.48 2.59 15.32
CA SER A 280 -13.90 3.20 14.05
C SER A 280 -15.09 4.11 14.27
N LEU A 281 -15.41 4.92 13.28
CA LEU A 281 -16.55 5.82 13.36
C LEU A 281 -17.87 5.02 13.32
N VAL A 282 -18.65 5.13 14.39
CA VAL A 282 -19.98 4.56 14.51
C VAL A 282 -20.88 5.62 15.11
N SER A 283 -21.96 5.98 14.41
CA SER A 283 -22.93 7.00 14.84
C SER A 283 -22.28 8.34 15.24
N GLY A 284 -21.30 8.81 14.43
CA GLY A 284 -20.63 10.12 14.63
C GLY A 284 -19.54 10.15 15.70
N THR A 285 -19.24 9.03 16.34
CA THR A 285 -18.21 8.93 17.39
C THR A 285 -17.29 7.73 17.15
N LEU A 286 -16.05 7.80 17.67
CA LEU A 286 -15.11 6.70 17.62
C LEU A 286 -15.49 5.69 18.71
N ASN A 287 -16.00 4.54 18.29
CA ASN A 287 -16.39 3.45 19.15
C ASN A 287 -15.59 2.19 18.83
N ARG A 288 -15.39 1.36 19.85
CA ARG A 288 -14.69 0.10 19.71
C ARG A 288 -15.43 -0.82 18.74
N VAL A 289 -14.73 -1.28 17.71
CA VAL A 289 -15.26 -2.22 16.71
C VAL A 289 -14.63 -3.59 16.81
N GLY A 290 -13.46 -3.72 17.42
CA GLY A 290 -12.85 -5.04 17.56
C GLY A 290 -11.63 -5.08 18.47
N ILE A 291 -11.45 -6.26 19.10
CA ILE A 291 -10.26 -6.61 19.88
C ILE A 291 -9.63 -7.84 19.27
N ALA A 292 -8.38 -7.75 18.86
CA ALA A 292 -7.59 -8.88 18.41
C ALA A 292 -6.56 -9.30 19.47
N ARG A 293 -6.46 -10.61 19.71
CA ARG A 293 -5.46 -11.24 20.56
C ARG A 293 -4.73 -12.29 19.73
N ASP A 294 -3.44 -12.12 19.57
CA ASP A 294 -2.60 -12.99 18.75
C ASP A 294 -1.54 -13.66 19.64
N VAL A 295 -1.29 -14.93 19.41
CA VAL A 295 -0.09 -15.62 19.88
C VAL A 295 0.66 -16.08 18.65
N PHE A 296 1.96 -15.86 18.62
CA PHE A 296 2.76 -16.25 17.47
C PHE A 296 4.10 -16.87 17.87
N ALA A 297 4.59 -17.75 17.02
CA ALA A 297 5.91 -18.33 17.09
C ALA A 297 6.63 -18.16 15.74
N LYS A 298 7.89 -17.76 15.78
CA LYS A 298 8.79 -17.72 14.63
C LYS A 298 10.05 -18.48 14.99
N ALA A 299 10.55 -19.27 14.06
CA ALA A 299 11.80 -19.99 14.25
C ALA A 299 12.57 -20.11 12.96
N GLN A 300 13.88 -19.99 13.05
CA GLN A 300 14.84 -20.44 12.05
C GLN A 300 15.72 -21.49 12.73
N LEU A 301 15.30 -22.76 12.56
CA LEU A 301 15.89 -23.86 13.31
C LEU A 301 17.20 -24.32 12.71
N ILE A 302 17.37 -24.18 11.41
CA ILE A 302 18.59 -24.52 10.68
C ILE A 302 18.85 -23.40 9.67
N ASN A 303 20.09 -22.88 9.67
CA ASN A 303 20.54 -21.87 8.72
C ASN A 303 22.01 -22.08 8.36
N ASN A 304 22.27 -22.94 7.41
CA ASN A 304 23.59 -23.14 6.85
C ASN A 304 23.51 -23.30 5.33
N HIS A 305 24.67 -23.41 4.64
CA HIS A 305 24.69 -23.50 3.17
C HIS A 305 24.10 -24.79 2.60
N LYS A 306 23.96 -25.84 3.41
CA LYS A 306 23.36 -27.10 2.96
C LYS A 306 21.88 -27.16 3.27
N THR A 307 21.47 -26.65 4.43
CA THR A 307 20.10 -26.81 4.92
C THR A 307 19.60 -25.51 5.53
N LYS A 308 18.38 -25.13 5.17
CA LYS A 308 17.62 -24.05 5.84
C LYS A 308 16.27 -24.59 6.23
N LEU A 309 15.87 -24.33 7.48
CA LEU A 309 14.56 -24.70 8.00
C LEU A 309 14.03 -23.53 8.83
N SER A 310 12.92 -22.98 8.40
CA SER A 310 12.22 -21.90 9.11
C SER A 310 10.73 -22.19 9.21
N GLY A 311 10.12 -21.71 10.28
CA GLY A 311 8.70 -21.86 10.56
C GLY A 311 8.10 -20.61 11.16
N PHE A 312 6.82 -20.42 10.89
CA PHE A 312 5.97 -19.38 11.46
C PHE A 312 4.61 -19.99 11.81
N ALA A 313 4.12 -19.68 12.98
CA ALA A 313 2.77 -20.05 13.42
C ALA A 313 2.14 -18.85 14.12
N GLN A 314 0.90 -18.54 13.83
CA GLN A 314 0.12 -17.50 14.48
C GLN A 314 -1.31 -17.96 14.68
N TYR A 315 -1.77 -17.86 15.90
CA TYR A 315 -3.18 -18.01 16.25
C TYR A 315 -3.73 -16.65 16.64
N ARG A 316 -4.82 -16.25 16.02
CA ARG A 316 -5.51 -14.98 16.25
C ARG A 316 -6.95 -15.22 16.66
N ASN A 317 -7.37 -14.52 17.71
CA ASN A 317 -8.76 -14.44 18.15
C ASN A 317 -9.20 -12.97 18.03
N LEU A 318 -10.09 -12.69 17.08
CA LEU A 318 -10.73 -11.40 16.87
C LEU A 318 -12.14 -11.44 17.46
N SER A 319 -12.39 -10.59 18.44
CA SER A 319 -13.74 -10.31 18.99
C SER A 319 -14.23 -8.98 18.41
N THR A 320 -15.44 -8.97 17.88
CA THR A 320 -16.06 -7.76 17.31
C THR A 320 -17.18 -7.27 18.21
N SER A 321 -17.36 -5.97 18.28
CA SER A 321 -18.46 -5.34 19.03
C SER A 321 -19.70 -5.15 18.17
N ASN A 322 -19.59 -5.40 16.86
CA ASN A 322 -20.70 -5.23 15.91
C ASN A 322 -21.44 -6.56 15.74
N THR A 323 -22.77 -6.51 15.81
CA THR A 323 -23.65 -7.67 15.60
C THR A 323 -23.65 -8.18 14.14
N ILE A 324 -23.19 -7.38 13.18
CA ILE A 324 -23.13 -7.75 11.76
C ILE A 324 -21.92 -8.65 11.46
N PHE A 325 -20.82 -8.51 12.21
CA PHE A 325 -19.60 -9.30 11.98
C PHE A 325 -19.32 -10.17 13.19
N GLU A 326 -19.45 -11.48 13.03
CA GLU A 326 -19.06 -12.45 14.06
C GLU A 326 -17.55 -12.42 14.32
N GLY A 327 -17.18 -12.67 15.57
CA GLY A 327 -15.78 -12.85 15.96
C GLY A 327 -15.12 -13.97 15.14
N GLN A 328 -13.83 -13.85 14.88
CA GLN A 328 -13.09 -14.79 14.04
C GLN A 328 -11.90 -15.37 14.78
N LYS A 329 -11.74 -16.69 14.67
CA LYS A 329 -10.52 -17.40 15.07
C LYS A 329 -9.76 -17.80 13.83
N SER A 330 -8.49 -17.43 13.71
CA SER A 330 -7.67 -17.77 12.55
C SER A 330 -6.33 -18.37 12.96
N LEU A 331 -5.90 -19.36 12.20
CA LEU A 331 -4.60 -20.02 12.33
C LEU A 331 -3.83 -19.79 11.01
N ASN A 332 -2.60 -19.32 11.12
CA ASN A 332 -1.70 -19.14 9.99
C ASN A 332 -0.40 -19.88 10.29
N LEU A 333 -0.09 -20.86 9.45
CA LEU A 333 1.11 -21.69 9.55
C LEU A 333 1.90 -21.56 8.25
N ARG A 334 3.21 -21.42 8.37
CA ARG A 334 4.15 -21.50 7.25
C ARG A 334 5.39 -22.25 7.67
N LEU A 335 5.79 -23.22 6.86
CA LEU A 335 7.04 -23.95 7.00
C LEU A 335 7.81 -23.86 5.68
N SER A 336 9.05 -23.44 5.76
CA SER A 336 9.96 -23.39 4.60
C SER A 336 11.19 -24.27 4.89
N PHE A 337 11.44 -25.21 4.01
CA PHE A 337 12.59 -26.10 4.06
C PHE A 337 13.36 -26.02 2.75
N ALA A 338 14.65 -25.81 2.82
CA ALA A 338 15.54 -25.86 1.65
C ALA A 338 16.75 -26.74 1.95
N GLN A 339 17.06 -27.62 1.03
CA GLN A 339 18.18 -28.56 1.14
C GLN A 339 19.01 -28.56 -0.15
N ASN A 340 20.31 -28.41 0.00
CA ASN A 340 21.31 -28.58 -1.06
C ASN A 340 22.04 -29.90 -0.83
N LEU A 341 21.95 -30.81 -1.78
CA LEU A 341 22.58 -32.11 -1.74
C LEU A 341 23.66 -32.23 -2.82
N TRP A 342 24.65 -33.10 -2.59
CA TRP A 342 25.70 -33.42 -3.55
C TRP A 342 26.41 -32.20 -4.13
N GLU A 343 26.95 -31.35 -3.26
CA GLU A 343 27.68 -30.11 -3.66
C GLU A 343 26.84 -29.18 -4.53
N ASN A 344 25.56 -28.98 -4.17
CA ASN A 344 24.56 -28.17 -4.88
C ASN A 344 24.04 -28.75 -6.21
N ARG A 345 24.31 -30.04 -6.51
CA ARG A 345 23.78 -30.67 -7.70
C ARG A 345 22.28 -30.92 -7.63
N LEU A 346 21.76 -31.22 -6.47
CA LEU A 346 20.32 -31.29 -6.19
C LEU A 346 19.93 -30.27 -5.16
N ARG A 347 19.06 -29.37 -5.54
CA ARG A 347 18.44 -28.40 -4.66
C ARG A 347 16.96 -28.70 -4.51
N ILE A 348 16.50 -28.87 -3.27
CA ILE A 348 15.10 -29.11 -2.92
C ILE A 348 14.64 -27.91 -2.12
N SER A 349 13.49 -27.33 -2.49
CA SER A 349 12.80 -26.28 -1.75
C SER A 349 11.36 -26.70 -1.55
N THR A 350 10.92 -26.77 -0.31
CA THR A 350 9.55 -27.15 0.07
C THR A 350 8.96 -26.04 0.93
N ASN A 351 7.81 -25.53 0.52
CA ASN A 351 7.02 -24.58 1.29
C ASN A 351 5.65 -25.20 1.58
N ILE A 352 5.27 -25.16 2.86
CA ILE A 352 3.97 -25.60 3.33
C ILE A 352 3.29 -24.39 3.96
N GLU A 353 2.09 -24.08 3.51
CA GLU A 353 1.25 -23.05 4.08
C GLU A 353 -0.11 -23.63 4.44
N ALA A 354 -0.60 -23.28 5.61
CA ALA A 354 -1.95 -23.57 6.01
C ALA A 354 -2.52 -22.33 6.72
N ASN A 355 -3.62 -21.84 6.21
CA ASN A 355 -4.33 -20.71 6.78
C ASN A 355 -5.84 -20.93 6.70
N ASN A 356 -6.54 -20.39 7.67
CA ASN A 356 -7.98 -20.25 7.63
C ASN A 356 -8.36 -18.78 7.78
N GLY A 357 -9.50 -18.41 7.24
CA GLY A 357 -9.99 -17.05 7.24
C GLY A 357 -11.42 -16.98 6.75
N LYS A 358 -11.90 -15.78 6.53
CA LYS A 358 -13.21 -15.51 5.94
C LYS A 358 -13.03 -14.86 4.58
N LEU A 359 -13.78 -15.34 3.58
CA LEU A 359 -13.92 -14.68 2.28
C LEU A 359 -15.35 -14.20 2.11
N PRO A 360 -15.55 -13.04 1.46
CA PRO A 360 -16.90 -12.63 1.08
C PRO A 360 -17.47 -13.70 0.13
N GLN A 361 -18.67 -14.13 0.42
CA GLN A 361 -19.43 -15.03 -0.45
C GLN A 361 -19.73 -14.26 -1.74
N GLN A 362 -19.31 -14.81 -2.87
CA GLN A 362 -19.65 -14.24 -4.17
C GLN A 362 -21.03 -14.77 -4.57
N GLU A 363 -22.01 -13.92 -4.50
CA GLU A 363 -23.33 -14.19 -5.10
C GLU A 363 -23.39 -13.50 -6.46
N PHE A 364 -24.14 -14.10 -7.35
CA PHE A 364 -24.38 -13.54 -8.67
C PHE A 364 -25.86 -13.67 -9.03
N THR A 365 -26.29 -12.82 -9.93
CA THR A 365 -27.60 -12.91 -10.55
C THR A 365 -27.45 -12.74 -12.05
N TYR A 366 -28.46 -13.13 -12.80
CA TYR A 366 -28.51 -12.90 -14.22
C TYR A 366 -29.43 -11.71 -14.49
N VAL A 367 -28.96 -10.82 -15.36
CA VAL A 367 -29.69 -9.61 -15.74
C VAL A 367 -29.97 -9.69 -17.22
N ALA A 368 -31.25 -9.53 -17.57
CA ALA A 368 -31.69 -9.50 -18.95
C ALA A 368 -31.11 -8.30 -19.69
N VAL A 369 -30.62 -8.55 -20.90
CA VAL A 369 -30.13 -7.55 -21.85
C VAL A 369 -30.79 -7.79 -23.21
N GLU A 370 -30.60 -6.89 -24.16
CA GLU A 370 -31.08 -7.10 -25.52
C GLU A 370 -30.47 -8.40 -26.12
N PRO A 371 -31.29 -9.21 -26.83
CA PRO A 371 -30.78 -10.42 -27.50
C PRO A 371 -29.57 -10.12 -28.36
N GLY A 372 -28.52 -10.93 -28.19
CA GLY A 372 -27.25 -10.72 -28.86
C GLY A 372 -26.22 -9.89 -28.06
N GLN A 373 -26.60 -9.25 -26.97
CA GLN A 373 -25.66 -8.49 -26.09
C GLN A 373 -25.27 -9.27 -24.84
N GLY A 374 -25.91 -10.41 -24.59
CA GLY A 374 -25.62 -11.25 -23.45
C GLY A 374 -24.52 -12.27 -23.70
N THR A 375 -24.36 -13.16 -22.73
CA THR A 375 -23.49 -14.34 -22.79
C THR A 375 -24.27 -15.60 -22.45
N TYR A 376 -25.38 -15.45 -21.74
CA TYR A 376 -26.21 -16.54 -21.26
C TYR A 376 -27.59 -16.50 -21.86
N THR A 377 -28.22 -17.68 -21.97
CA THR A 377 -29.62 -17.87 -22.25
C THR A 377 -30.31 -18.53 -21.06
N TRP A 378 -31.58 -18.26 -20.84
CA TRP A 378 -32.37 -18.93 -19.83
C TRP A 378 -33.21 -20.03 -20.48
N ILE A 379 -33.19 -21.22 -19.85
CA ILE A 379 -33.94 -22.39 -20.28
C ILE A 379 -34.74 -22.89 -19.08
N ASP A 380 -36.06 -22.73 -19.13
CA ASP A 380 -36.95 -23.21 -18.08
C ASP A 380 -37.03 -24.75 -18.15
N TYR A 381 -36.23 -25.43 -17.35
CA TYR A 381 -36.15 -26.91 -17.37
C TYR A 381 -37.26 -27.57 -16.58
N ASN A 382 -37.79 -26.87 -15.59
CA ASN A 382 -38.86 -27.40 -14.71
C ASN A 382 -40.24 -26.92 -15.10
N GLU A 383 -40.36 -26.03 -16.13
CA GLU A 383 -41.60 -25.47 -16.69
C GLU A 383 -42.41 -24.69 -15.63
N ASP A 384 -41.77 -24.08 -14.64
CA ASP A 384 -42.47 -23.29 -13.60
C ASP A 384 -42.50 -21.78 -13.90
N GLY A 385 -41.80 -21.32 -14.93
CA GLY A 385 -41.74 -19.91 -15.35
C GLY A 385 -40.94 -19.02 -14.42
N ILE A 386 -40.22 -19.59 -13.47
CA ILE A 386 -39.36 -18.88 -12.51
C ILE A 386 -37.92 -19.00 -12.99
N GLN A 387 -37.16 -17.91 -12.98
CA GLN A 387 -35.77 -17.89 -13.41
C GLN A 387 -34.83 -18.34 -12.26
N ASP A 388 -34.59 -19.63 -12.14
CA ASP A 388 -33.65 -20.19 -11.21
C ASP A 388 -32.19 -20.08 -11.71
N LEU A 389 -31.25 -19.94 -10.79
CA LEU A 389 -29.84 -19.68 -11.15
C LEU A 389 -29.16 -20.83 -11.92
N ASP A 390 -29.65 -22.03 -11.79
CA ASP A 390 -29.18 -23.25 -12.44
C ASP A 390 -29.80 -23.46 -13.83
N GLU A 391 -30.75 -22.63 -14.23
CA GLU A 391 -31.40 -22.64 -15.54
C GLU A 391 -30.75 -21.72 -16.57
N PHE A 392 -29.67 -21.01 -16.19
CA PHE A 392 -28.93 -20.14 -17.08
C PHE A 392 -27.71 -20.85 -17.62
N GLU A 393 -27.67 -21.02 -18.93
CA GLU A 393 -26.55 -21.62 -19.64
C GLU A 393 -25.85 -20.62 -20.57
N MET A 394 -24.59 -20.90 -20.91
CA MET A 394 -23.91 -20.15 -21.96
C MET A 394 -24.66 -20.33 -23.29
N ALA A 395 -25.07 -19.22 -23.88
CA ALA A 395 -25.80 -19.24 -25.13
C ALA A 395 -24.94 -19.87 -26.25
N GLN A 396 -25.51 -20.85 -26.96
CA GLN A 396 -24.85 -21.50 -28.08
C GLN A 396 -24.69 -20.57 -29.29
N TYR A 397 -25.70 -19.69 -29.47
CA TYR A 397 -25.72 -18.72 -30.56
C TYR A 397 -25.88 -17.30 -29.99
N GLN A 398 -25.23 -16.33 -30.64
CA GLN A 398 -25.17 -14.96 -30.13
C GLN A 398 -26.57 -14.30 -30.05
N ASP A 399 -27.47 -14.59 -30.97
CA ASP A 399 -28.84 -14.09 -31.01
C ASP A 399 -29.70 -14.59 -29.84
N GLN A 400 -29.35 -15.71 -29.21
CA GLN A 400 -30.02 -16.28 -28.04
C GLN A 400 -29.44 -15.73 -26.73
N ALA A 401 -28.28 -15.04 -26.77
CA ALA A 401 -27.59 -14.51 -25.62
C ALA A 401 -28.29 -13.25 -25.08
N ALA A 402 -29.29 -13.42 -24.21
CA ALA A 402 -30.14 -12.38 -23.67
C ALA A 402 -29.90 -12.05 -22.20
N TYR A 403 -28.88 -12.70 -21.56
CA TYR A 403 -28.56 -12.47 -20.16
C TYR A 403 -27.07 -12.32 -19.96
N VAL A 404 -26.70 -11.50 -18.97
CA VAL A 404 -25.33 -11.36 -18.46
C VAL A 404 -25.31 -11.68 -16.99
N ARG A 405 -24.24 -12.36 -16.55
CA ARG A 405 -24.02 -12.67 -15.14
C ARG A 405 -23.41 -11.47 -14.42
N LEU A 406 -24.10 -10.94 -13.42
CA LEU A 406 -23.66 -9.85 -12.58
C LEU A 406 -23.30 -10.36 -11.19
N LEU A 407 -22.09 -10.05 -10.71
CA LEU A 407 -21.71 -10.33 -9.34
C LEU A 407 -22.37 -9.30 -8.41
N LEU A 408 -23.07 -9.81 -7.41
CA LEU A 408 -23.70 -8.99 -6.37
C LEU A 408 -22.65 -8.65 -5.29
N PRO A 409 -22.55 -7.40 -4.83
CA PRO A 409 -21.75 -7.04 -3.68
C PRO A 409 -22.40 -7.62 -2.42
N ASN A 410 -21.96 -8.82 -2.03
CA ASN A 410 -22.49 -9.49 -0.84
C ASN A 410 -21.55 -9.24 0.36
N GLN A 411 -22.15 -8.94 1.52
CA GLN A 411 -21.44 -8.78 2.79
C GLN A 411 -21.43 -10.06 3.65
N THR A 412 -21.97 -11.16 3.15
CA THR A 412 -21.92 -12.46 3.81
C THR A 412 -20.55 -13.08 3.63
N PHE A 413 -19.93 -13.53 4.75
CA PHE A 413 -18.60 -14.14 4.73
C PHE A 413 -18.71 -15.61 5.05
N ILE A 414 -18.02 -16.43 4.27
CA ILE A 414 -17.87 -17.88 4.52
C ILE A 414 -16.50 -18.18 5.12
N ASP A 415 -16.45 -19.10 6.05
CA ASP A 415 -15.19 -19.61 6.58
C ASP A 415 -14.49 -20.48 5.54
N ILE A 416 -13.23 -20.18 5.29
CA ILE A 416 -12.40 -20.94 4.36
C ILE A 416 -11.19 -21.51 5.07
N GLN A 417 -10.74 -22.67 4.58
CA GLN A 417 -9.44 -23.24 4.91
C GLN A 417 -8.64 -23.42 3.62
N ARG A 418 -7.41 -22.99 3.65
CA ARG A 418 -6.48 -23.13 2.54
C ARG A 418 -5.22 -23.85 3.02
N GLY A 419 -4.89 -24.94 2.35
CA GLY A 419 -3.58 -25.60 2.44
C GLY A 419 -2.86 -25.49 1.09
N ALA A 420 -1.58 -25.20 1.12
CA ALA A 420 -0.74 -25.19 -0.07
C ALA A 420 0.59 -25.88 0.24
N LEU A 421 0.98 -26.80 -0.63
CA LEU A 421 2.30 -27.43 -0.66
C LEU A 421 2.96 -27.08 -1.99
N THR A 422 4.10 -26.40 -1.92
CA THR A 422 4.91 -26.11 -3.10
C THR A 422 6.26 -26.78 -2.92
N GLN A 423 6.63 -27.63 -3.89
CA GLN A 423 7.92 -28.28 -3.90
C GLN A 423 8.62 -28.02 -5.23
N LEU A 424 9.83 -27.48 -5.14
CA LEU A 424 10.71 -27.25 -6.27
C LEU A 424 11.94 -28.13 -6.11
N MET A 425 12.25 -28.91 -7.12
CA MET A 425 13.48 -29.68 -7.24
C MET A 425 14.26 -29.17 -8.44
N THR A 426 15.47 -28.73 -8.22
CA THR A 426 16.37 -28.30 -9.28
C THR A 426 17.57 -29.25 -9.30
N TRP A 427 17.79 -29.86 -10.42
CA TRP A 427 18.93 -30.78 -10.64
C TRP A 427 19.92 -30.13 -11.61
N GLN A 428 21.17 -29.95 -11.18
CA GLN A 428 22.23 -29.38 -12.00
C GLN A 428 23.21 -30.46 -12.40
N PHE A 429 23.22 -30.80 -13.67
CA PHE A 429 24.10 -31.82 -14.25
C PHE A 429 25.40 -31.26 -14.83
N SER A 430 25.61 -29.94 -14.79
CA SER A 430 26.77 -29.27 -15.41
C SER A 430 28.13 -29.84 -15.03
N SER A 431 28.27 -30.37 -13.82
CA SER A 431 29.50 -31.04 -13.37
C SER A 431 29.80 -32.38 -14.09
N TRP A 432 28.84 -32.94 -14.87
CA TRP A 432 28.99 -34.15 -15.63
C TRP A 432 29.30 -33.89 -17.11
N GLN A 433 29.51 -32.66 -17.53
CA GLN A 433 29.68 -32.23 -18.92
C GLN A 433 30.82 -32.98 -19.64
N ASN A 434 31.87 -33.35 -18.89
CA ASN A 434 33.01 -34.11 -19.43
C ASN A 434 32.97 -35.60 -19.07
N SER A 435 31.85 -36.12 -18.58
CA SER A 435 31.73 -37.55 -18.24
C SER A 435 31.24 -38.35 -19.42
N PRO A 436 31.76 -39.58 -19.66
CA PRO A 436 31.29 -40.44 -20.76
C PRO A 436 29.91 -41.05 -20.48
N GLY A 437 29.15 -41.38 -21.55
CA GLY A 437 27.87 -42.07 -21.49
C GLY A 437 26.71 -41.25 -20.95
N LEU A 438 25.81 -41.87 -20.19
CA LEU A 438 24.56 -41.31 -19.71
C LEU A 438 24.75 -40.02 -18.89
N LYS A 439 25.85 -39.91 -18.13
CA LYS A 439 26.17 -38.71 -17.33
C LYS A 439 26.44 -37.49 -18.22
N GLY A 440 27.23 -37.67 -19.29
CA GLY A 440 27.47 -36.60 -20.26
C GLY A 440 26.21 -36.16 -20.98
N PHE A 441 25.34 -37.11 -21.34
CA PHE A 441 24.04 -36.83 -21.94
C PHE A 441 23.14 -35.99 -20.99
N LEU A 442 23.04 -36.38 -19.73
CA LEU A 442 22.26 -35.64 -18.73
C LEU A 442 22.79 -34.24 -18.47
N ALA A 443 24.09 -33.99 -18.70
CA ALA A 443 24.70 -32.66 -18.50
C ALA A 443 24.21 -31.58 -19.50
N HIS A 444 23.47 -31.98 -20.55
CA HIS A 444 22.87 -31.03 -21.51
C HIS A 444 21.48 -30.57 -21.11
N PHE A 445 20.92 -31.12 -20.02
CA PHE A 445 19.64 -30.69 -19.46
C PHE A 445 19.85 -29.80 -18.20
N TYR A 446 19.35 -28.60 -18.23
CA TYR A 446 19.34 -27.68 -17.09
C TYR A 446 18.13 -26.73 -17.12
#